data_2c1a1719725876fcf77b1edd76166f89
#
_entry.id   2c1a1719725876fcf77b1edd76166f89
#
_cell.length_a   1.000
_cell.length_b   1.000
_cell.length_c   1.000
_cell.angle_alpha   90.00
_cell.angle_beta   90.00
_cell.angle_gamma   90.00
#
_symmetry.space_group_name_H-M   'P 1'
#
loop_
_entity.id
_entity.type
_entity.pdbx_description
1 polymer ?
#
loop_
_entity_poly.entity_id
_entity_poly.type
_entity_poly.pdbx_seq_one_letter_code
_entity_poly.pdbx_strand_id
1 'polypeptide(L)'
;MRYPLIMPLVGPAALILGLTLLAVHPLLWLVGTWFDPAYDSYGVWVAALTVGLLLWSATSPLRIAHSRQRLSGLGLLALTAAVRLLGQRLGINVLGAAALAVDVYAIGLLLGLDRRARPLAPGWLAVLFAFALPIERILQRGFGFALQQLSATGACAFLNLGAPVRCEGIQLQWRGQTVLVDLPCSGTRGLLLLLLLFVALAALTRPTLGRACRGALLTLAAATLGNSLRIVALAVGLVHREALGGVDVLAEPWHSMIGLIALTLAALPLLLWARQGRSDAVPATPVNTGFDLSRLLSIKPFAGLAFLAACSGIVALPPQPLDVARPQPAPRLPGYIAVFAAQPGALTAQERDYFTRYGGGAARAAYGPYGLLVVSTTAPLRHLHAPEECLTGAGHAVRYLGQTGGPIPSAVYRSTDPQGRVWRVTVTYVSERGEWTTHVAEAVWRWLQAPGTTWRMIQRIAPWELPVEAAENFDVAVWRALDLPPLPSPTHPQPLPVKL
;
A
#
# COMPACT_ATOMS: atom_id res chain seq x y z
N MET A 1 25.49 -18.94 50.64
CA MET A 1 25.57 -18.21 49.33
C MET A 1 24.20 -18.27 48.66
N ARG A 2 23.49 -17.12 48.59
CA ARG A 2 22.12 -17.03 48.06
C ARG A 2 22.18 -16.63 46.60
N TYR A 3 22.18 -17.57 45.66
CA TYR A 3 21.97 -17.36 44.23
C TYR A 3 20.73 -18.07 43.68
N PRO A 4 19.52 -17.99 44.29
CA PRO A 4 18.39 -18.73 43.76
C PRO A 4 17.34 -17.84 43.00
N LEU A 5 17.45 -16.50 43.02
CA LEU A 5 16.40 -15.61 42.48
C LEU A 5 16.60 -15.16 41.03
N ILE A 6 17.81 -15.22 40.50
CA ILE A 6 18.12 -14.69 39.15
C ILE A 6 17.93 -15.77 38.06
N MET A 7 18.18 -17.03 38.34
CA MET A 7 18.10 -18.13 37.36
C MET A 7 16.75 -18.31 36.65
N PRO A 8 15.60 -18.20 37.34
CA PRO A 8 14.29 -18.38 36.68
C PRO A 8 13.94 -17.24 35.70
N LEU A 9 14.59 -16.06 35.79
CA LEU A 9 14.33 -14.90 34.93
C LEU A 9 15.16 -14.90 33.65
N VAL A 10 16.27 -15.63 33.59
CA VAL A 10 17.23 -15.63 32.48
C VAL A 10 16.58 -16.15 31.17
N GLY A 11 15.85 -17.24 31.22
CA GLY A 11 15.20 -17.83 30.05
C GLY A 11 14.17 -16.88 29.38
N PRO A 12 13.20 -16.36 30.16
CA PRO A 12 12.25 -15.39 29.66
C PRO A 12 12.88 -14.09 29.17
N ALA A 13 13.85 -13.55 29.90
CA ALA A 13 14.54 -12.33 29.49
C ALA A 13 15.30 -12.53 28.16
N ALA A 14 15.99 -13.66 28.01
CA ALA A 14 16.67 -14.01 26.76
C ALA A 14 15.70 -14.20 25.60
N LEU A 15 14.52 -14.81 25.84
CA LEU A 15 13.46 -14.93 24.81
C LEU A 15 12.95 -13.56 24.38
N ILE A 16 12.61 -12.70 25.34
CA ILE A 16 12.12 -11.34 25.05
C ILE A 16 13.18 -10.55 24.28
N LEU A 17 14.44 -10.60 24.72
CA LEU A 17 15.54 -9.92 24.06
C LEU A 17 15.74 -10.42 22.61
N GLY A 18 15.67 -11.76 22.40
CA GLY A 18 15.78 -12.35 21.07
C GLY A 18 14.63 -11.92 20.13
N LEU A 19 13.39 -11.91 20.63
CA LEU A 19 12.21 -11.43 19.87
C LEU A 19 12.34 -9.94 19.54
N THR A 20 12.79 -9.12 20.50
CA THR A 20 13.03 -7.70 20.29
C THR A 20 14.10 -7.49 19.22
N LEU A 21 15.20 -8.23 19.30
CA LEU A 21 16.28 -8.15 18.32
C LEU A 21 15.81 -8.44 16.90
N LEU A 22 15.00 -9.50 16.73
CA LEU A 22 14.39 -9.84 15.43
C LEU A 22 13.36 -8.83 14.96
N ALA A 23 12.68 -8.15 15.88
CA ALA A 23 11.65 -7.17 15.55
C ALA A 23 12.25 -5.80 15.17
N VAL A 24 13.44 -5.45 15.62
CA VAL A 24 14.04 -4.11 15.43
C VAL A 24 14.12 -3.72 13.96
N HIS A 25 14.73 -4.56 13.12
CA HIS A 25 14.90 -4.22 11.70
C HIS A 25 13.56 -4.07 10.94
N PRO A 26 12.60 -5.02 11.03
CA PRO A 26 11.28 -4.85 10.43
C PRO A 26 10.50 -3.64 10.97
N LEU A 27 10.61 -3.35 12.26
CA LEU A 27 9.96 -2.19 12.88
C LEU A 27 10.56 -0.88 12.37
N LEU A 28 11.89 -0.75 12.34
CA LEU A 28 12.55 0.45 11.82
C LEU A 28 12.19 0.70 10.36
N TRP A 29 12.16 -0.35 9.55
CA TRP A 29 11.71 -0.23 8.16
C TRP A 29 10.24 0.19 8.09
N LEU A 30 9.36 -0.42 8.87
CA LEU A 30 7.93 -0.12 8.88
C LEU A 30 7.67 1.32 9.35
N VAL A 31 8.35 1.74 10.45
CA VAL A 31 8.29 3.12 10.93
C VAL A 31 8.80 4.10 9.86
N GLY A 32 9.86 3.76 9.15
CA GLY A 32 10.33 4.54 8.00
C GLY A 32 9.23 4.75 6.95
N THR A 33 8.46 3.69 6.62
CA THR A 33 7.35 3.81 5.65
C THR A 33 6.20 4.68 6.16
N TRP A 34 6.00 4.81 7.47
CA TRP A 34 4.92 5.64 8.03
C TRP A 34 5.19 7.14 7.92
N PHE A 35 6.47 7.53 7.94
CA PHE A 35 6.91 8.93 7.86
C PHE A 35 7.43 9.33 6.48
N ASP A 36 7.51 8.40 5.55
CA ASP A 36 7.88 8.69 4.17
C ASP A 36 6.64 9.25 3.42
N PRO A 37 6.69 10.52 2.95
CA PRO A 37 5.59 11.16 2.23
C PRO A 37 5.12 10.34 1.01
N ALA A 38 6.05 9.55 0.44
CA ALA A 38 5.73 8.69 -0.69
C ALA A 38 4.69 7.62 -0.37
N TYR A 39 4.52 7.21 0.90
CA TYR A 39 3.55 6.17 1.29
C TYR A 39 2.21 6.72 1.77
N ASP A 40 2.14 7.99 2.20
CA ASP A 40 0.92 8.64 2.73
C ASP A 40 0.17 7.71 3.73
N SER A 41 0.90 7.19 4.71
CA SER A 41 0.49 6.04 5.53
C SER A 41 -0.17 6.46 6.84
N TYR A 42 -1.28 5.82 7.19
CA TYR A 42 -1.89 5.91 8.54
C TYR A 42 -1.29 4.89 9.53
N GLY A 43 -0.21 4.21 9.18
CA GLY A 43 0.34 3.09 9.93
C GLY A 43 0.64 3.37 11.39
N VAL A 44 1.13 4.57 11.72
CA VAL A 44 1.39 5.01 13.10
C VAL A 44 0.14 4.97 13.97
N TRP A 45 -0.99 5.46 13.45
CA TRP A 45 -2.26 5.51 14.17
C TRP A 45 -2.86 4.11 14.34
N VAL A 46 -2.73 3.27 13.33
CA VAL A 46 -3.17 1.87 13.37
C VAL A 46 -2.36 1.07 14.38
N ALA A 47 -1.04 1.25 14.39
CA ALA A 47 -0.15 0.60 15.37
C ALA A 47 -0.48 1.08 16.79
N ALA A 48 -0.67 2.38 16.99
CA ALA A 48 -1.05 2.95 18.29
C ALA A 48 -2.40 2.40 18.77
N LEU A 49 -3.41 2.31 17.89
CA LEU A 49 -4.72 1.73 18.20
C LEU A 49 -4.57 0.24 18.58
N THR A 50 -3.78 -0.53 17.82
CA THR A 50 -3.55 -1.96 18.08
C THR A 50 -2.90 -2.17 19.43
N VAL A 51 -1.84 -1.43 19.74
CA VAL A 51 -1.14 -1.48 21.03
C VAL A 51 -2.07 -1.03 22.17
N GLY A 52 -2.83 0.06 21.97
CA GLY A 52 -3.80 0.54 22.94
C GLY A 52 -4.86 -0.50 23.29
N LEU A 53 -5.45 -1.16 22.28
CA LEU A 53 -6.43 -2.24 22.49
C LEU A 53 -5.80 -3.46 23.18
N LEU A 54 -4.58 -3.83 22.77
CA LEU A 54 -3.84 -4.94 23.40
C LEU A 54 -3.62 -4.64 24.88
N LEU A 55 -3.09 -3.47 25.24
CA LEU A 55 -2.85 -3.07 26.62
C LEU A 55 -4.17 -2.97 27.41
N TRP A 56 -5.21 -2.37 26.81
CA TRP A 56 -6.54 -2.26 27.43
C TRP A 56 -7.12 -3.62 27.83
N SER A 57 -6.96 -4.63 26.97
CA SER A 57 -7.37 -6.00 27.28
C SER A 57 -6.41 -6.68 28.26
N ALA A 58 -5.09 -6.57 28.01
CA ALA A 58 -4.05 -7.26 28.79
C ALA A 58 -4.03 -6.84 30.27
N THR A 59 -4.41 -5.59 30.59
CA THR A 59 -4.52 -5.09 31.96
C THR A 59 -5.77 -5.58 32.70
N SER A 60 -6.72 -6.22 32.02
CA SER A 60 -7.92 -6.76 32.65
C SER A 60 -7.69 -8.17 33.23
N PRO A 61 -8.42 -8.60 34.29
CA PRO A 61 -8.24 -9.90 34.90
C PRO A 61 -8.56 -11.05 33.93
N LEU A 62 -7.85 -12.15 34.05
CA LEU A 62 -8.09 -13.38 33.30
C LEU A 62 -9.29 -14.13 33.89
N ARG A 63 -10.26 -14.55 33.08
CA ARG A 63 -11.47 -15.25 33.52
C ARG A 63 -11.37 -16.77 33.45
N ILE A 64 -10.55 -17.31 32.56
CA ILE A 64 -10.43 -18.75 32.29
C ILE A 64 -8.95 -19.11 32.13
N ALA A 65 -8.50 -20.14 32.91
CA ALA A 65 -7.14 -20.67 32.81
C ALA A 65 -6.92 -21.39 31.45
N HIS A 66 -5.65 -21.31 30.91
CA HIS A 66 -5.41 -21.69 29.54
C HIS A 66 -3.99 -22.21 29.27
N SER A 67 -3.86 -23.46 28.84
CA SER A 67 -2.56 -24.08 28.60
C SER A 67 -2.25 -24.30 27.09
N ARG A 68 -3.20 -24.79 26.31
CA ARG A 68 -2.96 -25.16 24.90
C ARG A 68 -2.63 -23.99 23.96
N GLN A 69 -3.29 -22.86 24.10
CA GLN A 69 -3.05 -21.72 23.21
C GLN A 69 -1.67 -21.07 23.43
N ARG A 70 -1.04 -21.27 24.58
CA ARG A 70 0.33 -20.80 24.85
C ARG A 70 1.36 -21.52 23.98
N LEU A 71 1.23 -22.86 23.85
CA LEU A 71 2.11 -23.62 22.95
C LEU A 71 1.95 -23.16 21.51
N SER A 72 0.70 -22.89 21.08
CA SER A 72 0.43 -22.33 19.74
C SER A 72 1.06 -20.96 19.58
N GLY A 73 0.95 -20.06 20.57
CA GLY A 73 1.57 -18.75 20.55
C GLY A 73 3.10 -18.82 20.45
N LEU A 74 3.75 -19.68 21.25
CA LEU A 74 5.20 -19.89 21.17
C LEU A 74 5.62 -20.49 19.83
N GLY A 75 4.86 -21.44 19.30
CA GLY A 75 5.10 -22.04 17.98
C GLY A 75 5.01 -21.00 16.86
N LEU A 76 4.04 -20.09 16.94
CA LEU A 76 3.89 -18.99 15.99
C LEU A 76 5.08 -18.00 16.08
N LEU A 77 5.54 -17.65 17.29
CA LEU A 77 6.73 -16.79 17.43
C LEU A 77 7.99 -17.46 16.87
N ALA A 78 8.13 -18.78 17.03
CA ALA A 78 9.23 -19.52 16.40
C ALA A 78 9.12 -19.53 14.87
N LEU A 79 7.91 -19.70 14.34
CA LEU A 79 7.65 -19.61 12.90
C LEU A 79 7.96 -18.20 12.35
N THR A 80 7.51 -17.15 13.02
CA THR A 80 7.78 -15.76 12.59
C THR A 80 9.27 -15.42 12.68
N ALA A 81 10.01 -16.00 13.65
CA ALA A 81 11.45 -15.88 13.70
C ALA A 81 12.12 -16.51 12.46
N ALA A 82 11.65 -17.69 12.02
CA ALA A 82 12.14 -18.33 10.79
C ALA A 82 11.77 -17.50 9.53
N VAL A 83 10.55 -16.95 9.47
CA VAL A 83 10.13 -16.07 8.36
C VAL A 83 10.97 -14.78 8.31
N ARG A 84 11.31 -14.22 9.47
CA ARG A 84 12.19 -13.04 9.55
C ARG A 84 13.62 -13.34 9.13
N LEU A 85 14.14 -14.52 9.53
CA LEU A 85 15.43 -14.99 9.03
C LEU A 85 15.42 -15.03 7.50
N LEU A 86 14.40 -15.63 6.91
CA LEU A 86 14.25 -15.71 5.48
C LEU A 86 14.14 -14.30 4.85
N GLY A 87 13.28 -13.44 5.38
CA GLY A 87 13.10 -12.08 4.90
C GLY A 87 14.38 -11.24 4.97
N GLN A 88 15.10 -11.33 6.09
CA GLN A 88 16.38 -10.63 6.26
C GLN A 88 17.44 -11.18 5.31
N ARG A 89 17.54 -12.50 5.18
CA ARG A 89 18.49 -13.16 4.29
C ARG A 89 18.25 -12.78 2.83
N LEU A 90 17.00 -12.74 2.42
CA LEU A 90 16.60 -12.42 1.05
C LEU A 90 16.50 -10.90 0.77
N GLY A 91 16.65 -10.05 1.79
CA GLY A 91 16.49 -8.59 1.67
C GLY A 91 15.04 -8.15 1.43
N ILE A 92 14.05 -8.97 1.81
CA ILE A 92 12.61 -8.70 1.59
C ILE A 92 12.01 -8.16 2.89
N ASN A 93 12.01 -6.85 3.07
CA ASN A 93 11.54 -6.18 4.31
C ASN A 93 10.05 -6.45 4.61
N VAL A 94 9.22 -6.59 3.56
CA VAL A 94 7.77 -6.86 3.72
C VAL A 94 7.49 -8.17 4.45
N LEU A 95 8.32 -9.21 4.25
CA LEU A 95 8.17 -10.48 4.99
C LEU A 95 8.38 -10.29 6.49
N GLY A 96 9.41 -9.52 6.86
CA GLY A 96 9.66 -9.18 8.26
C GLY A 96 8.53 -8.37 8.88
N ALA A 97 7.99 -7.40 8.15
CA ALA A 97 6.87 -6.58 8.60
C ALA A 97 5.56 -7.38 8.69
N ALA A 98 5.27 -8.26 7.74
CA ALA A 98 4.11 -9.17 7.80
C ALA A 98 4.20 -10.14 9.00
N ALA A 99 5.42 -10.60 9.34
CA ALA A 99 5.65 -11.42 10.51
C ALA A 99 5.28 -10.70 11.81
N LEU A 100 5.40 -9.36 11.89
CA LEU A 100 4.95 -8.58 13.06
C LEU A 100 3.44 -8.69 13.28
N ALA A 101 2.63 -8.76 12.22
CA ALA A 101 1.19 -8.96 12.35
C ALA A 101 0.88 -10.35 12.95
N VAL A 102 1.63 -11.38 12.54
CA VAL A 102 1.49 -12.72 13.13
C VAL A 102 1.98 -12.74 14.59
N ASP A 103 2.99 -11.92 14.93
CA ASP A 103 3.43 -11.78 16.33
C ASP A 103 2.34 -11.15 17.21
N VAL A 104 1.61 -10.16 16.70
CA VAL A 104 0.46 -9.59 17.42
C VAL A 104 -0.57 -10.69 17.74
N TYR A 105 -0.82 -11.60 16.79
CA TYR A 105 -1.68 -12.77 17.03
C TYR A 105 -1.10 -13.68 18.10
N ALA A 106 0.17 -14.05 17.96
CA ALA A 106 0.87 -14.93 18.90
C ALA A 106 0.90 -14.36 20.32
N ILE A 107 1.23 -13.06 20.46
CA ILE A 107 1.19 -12.33 21.73
C ILE A 107 -0.24 -12.31 22.30
N GLY A 108 -1.24 -12.09 21.46
CA GLY A 108 -2.65 -12.15 21.85
C GLY A 108 -3.06 -13.49 22.42
N LEU A 109 -2.57 -14.60 21.84
CA LEU A 109 -2.75 -15.95 22.35
C LEU A 109 -2.00 -16.17 23.66
N LEU A 110 -0.75 -15.72 23.76
CA LEU A 110 0.06 -15.84 24.99
C LEU A 110 -0.55 -15.09 26.14
N LEU A 111 -1.10 -13.92 25.91
CA LEU A 111 -1.77 -13.09 26.92
C LEU A 111 -3.21 -13.53 27.18
N GLY A 112 -3.78 -14.47 26.40
CA GLY A 112 -5.15 -14.95 26.53
C GLY A 112 -6.18 -13.85 26.37
N LEU A 113 -6.03 -12.96 25.38
CA LEU A 113 -6.87 -11.77 25.21
C LEU A 113 -8.36 -12.11 25.06
N ASP A 114 -8.68 -13.26 24.46
CA ASP A 114 -10.04 -13.76 24.24
C ASP A 114 -10.76 -14.20 25.52
N ARG A 115 -10.01 -14.38 26.64
CA ARG A 115 -10.46 -14.93 27.92
C ARG A 115 -10.36 -13.95 29.09
N ARG A 116 -10.12 -12.70 28.78
CA ARG A 116 -10.01 -11.63 29.79
C ARG A 116 -11.36 -10.98 30.08
N ALA A 117 -11.44 -10.20 31.12
CA ALA A 117 -12.64 -9.44 31.45
C ALA A 117 -13.01 -8.43 30.34
N ARG A 118 -11.98 -7.91 29.64
CA ARG A 118 -12.13 -7.11 28.41
C ARG A 118 -11.64 -7.95 27.22
N PRO A 119 -12.49 -8.86 26.72
CA PRO A 119 -12.03 -9.83 25.74
C PRO A 119 -11.86 -9.23 24.37
N LEU A 120 -10.75 -9.57 23.71
CA LEU A 120 -10.47 -9.24 22.31
C LEU A 120 -10.24 -10.51 21.49
N ALA A 121 -10.56 -10.46 20.20
CA ALA A 121 -10.22 -11.53 19.28
C ALA A 121 -8.77 -11.34 18.77
N PRO A 122 -7.80 -12.21 19.14
CA PRO A 122 -6.40 -12.04 18.77
C PRO A 122 -6.19 -12.01 17.24
N GLY A 123 -6.95 -12.84 16.49
CA GLY A 123 -6.87 -12.87 15.03
C GLY A 123 -7.28 -11.54 14.37
N TRP A 124 -8.37 -10.93 14.83
CA TRP A 124 -8.81 -9.64 14.33
C TRP A 124 -7.86 -8.51 14.72
N LEU A 125 -7.22 -8.62 15.90
CA LEU A 125 -6.19 -7.66 16.32
C LEU A 125 -4.94 -7.74 15.44
N ALA A 126 -4.55 -8.93 15.00
CA ALA A 126 -3.47 -9.13 14.05
C ALA A 126 -3.82 -8.56 12.66
N VAL A 127 -5.05 -8.79 12.20
CA VAL A 127 -5.55 -8.18 10.96
C VAL A 127 -5.59 -6.66 11.08
N LEU A 128 -5.96 -6.11 12.24
CA LEU A 128 -5.91 -4.67 12.50
C LEU A 128 -4.48 -4.15 12.32
N PHE A 129 -3.49 -4.80 12.94
CA PHE A 129 -2.09 -4.41 12.78
C PHE A 129 -1.59 -4.54 11.33
N ALA A 130 -2.11 -5.49 10.54
CA ALA A 130 -1.74 -5.61 9.14
C ALA A 130 -2.07 -4.35 8.31
N PHE A 131 -3.04 -3.54 8.73
CA PHE A 131 -3.30 -2.22 8.11
C PHE A 131 -2.21 -1.17 8.41
N ALA A 132 -1.30 -1.44 9.35
CA ALA A 132 -0.11 -0.61 9.53
C ALA A 132 0.98 -0.85 8.47
N LEU A 133 0.87 -1.94 7.70
CA LEU A 133 1.71 -2.21 6.53
C LEU A 133 1.33 -1.25 5.39
N PRO A 134 2.24 -0.96 4.44
CA PRO A 134 1.97 -0.07 3.31
C PRO A 134 1.03 -0.72 2.27
N ILE A 135 -0.16 -1.13 2.69
CA ILE A 135 -1.16 -1.86 1.89
C ILE A 135 -1.89 -0.91 0.92
N GLU A 136 -2.04 0.36 1.28
CA GLU A 136 -2.82 1.33 0.51
C GLU A 136 -2.37 1.40 -0.95
N ARG A 137 -1.08 1.45 -1.21
CA ARG A 137 -0.52 1.47 -2.56
C ARG A 137 -0.81 0.19 -3.35
N ILE A 138 -0.73 -0.96 -2.69
CA ILE A 138 -1.02 -2.25 -3.34
C ILE A 138 -2.48 -2.29 -3.75
N LEU A 139 -3.38 -1.83 -2.88
CA LEU A 139 -4.82 -1.78 -3.16
C LEU A 139 -5.17 -0.72 -4.22
N GLN A 140 -4.55 0.47 -4.17
CA GLN A 140 -4.73 1.48 -5.20
C GLN A 140 -4.30 0.98 -6.58
N ARG A 141 -3.15 0.32 -6.67
CA ARG A 141 -2.64 -0.20 -7.95
C ARG A 141 -3.45 -1.37 -8.48
N GLY A 142 -3.85 -2.31 -7.58
CA GLY A 142 -4.58 -3.50 -7.98
C GLY A 142 -6.07 -3.24 -8.25
N PHE A 143 -6.70 -2.42 -7.44
CA PHE A 143 -8.16 -2.26 -7.43
C PHE A 143 -8.64 -0.82 -7.60
N GLY A 144 -7.72 0.18 -7.56
CA GLY A 144 -8.08 1.59 -7.57
C GLY A 144 -8.93 1.97 -8.79
N PHE A 145 -8.55 1.53 -9.99
CA PHE A 145 -9.30 1.81 -11.21
C PHE A 145 -10.69 1.13 -11.22
N ALA A 146 -10.77 -0.13 -10.80
CA ALA A 146 -12.04 -0.84 -10.73
C ALA A 146 -13.02 -0.19 -9.73
N LEU A 147 -12.52 0.24 -8.57
CA LEU A 147 -13.29 0.98 -7.57
C LEU A 147 -13.73 2.36 -8.08
N GLN A 148 -12.85 3.05 -8.81
CA GLN A 148 -13.13 4.33 -9.45
C GLN A 148 -14.27 4.21 -10.45
N GLN A 149 -14.19 3.21 -11.33
CA GLN A 149 -15.22 2.93 -12.33
C GLN A 149 -16.55 2.54 -11.67
N LEU A 150 -16.53 1.69 -10.65
CA LEU A 150 -17.72 1.27 -9.91
C LEU A 150 -18.38 2.47 -9.22
N SER A 151 -17.60 3.34 -8.58
CA SER A 151 -18.10 4.55 -7.92
C SER A 151 -18.65 5.57 -8.91
N ALA A 152 -18.01 5.75 -10.06
CA ALA A 152 -18.48 6.62 -11.12
C ALA A 152 -19.80 6.10 -11.73
N THR A 153 -19.92 4.80 -11.97
CA THR A 153 -21.15 4.16 -12.45
C THR A 153 -22.29 4.32 -11.44
N GLY A 154 -21.99 4.12 -10.15
CA GLY A 154 -22.97 4.33 -9.08
C GLY A 154 -23.44 5.79 -9.01
N ALA A 155 -22.51 6.75 -9.07
CA ALA A 155 -22.85 8.17 -9.07
C ALA A 155 -23.67 8.56 -10.30
N CYS A 156 -23.33 8.01 -11.47
CA CYS A 156 -24.09 8.19 -12.69
C CYS A 156 -25.54 7.69 -12.55
N ALA A 157 -25.74 6.50 -12.00
CA ALA A 157 -27.07 5.94 -11.78
C ALA A 157 -27.90 6.85 -10.85
N PHE A 158 -27.30 7.36 -9.76
CA PHE A 158 -28.00 8.28 -8.85
C PHE A 158 -28.35 9.61 -9.51
N LEU A 159 -27.44 10.21 -10.25
CA LEU A 159 -27.69 11.50 -10.92
C LEU A 159 -28.79 11.36 -12.00
N ASN A 160 -28.82 10.26 -12.74
CA ASN A 160 -29.84 9.98 -13.77
C ASN A 160 -31.26 9.77 -13.21
N LEU A 161 -31.42 9.58 -11.89
CA LEU A 161 -32.77 9.59 -11.26
C LEU A 161 -33.39 10.99 -11.24
N GLY A 162 -32.56 12.05 -11.27
CA GLY A 162 -33.05 13.45 -11.18
C GLY A 162 -32.85 14.28 -12.44
N ALA A 163 -31.87 13.96 -13.28
CA ALA A 163 -31.52 14.70 -14.48
C ALA A 163 -30.72 13.85 -15.48
N PRO A 164 -30.84 14.05 -16.80
CA PRO A 164 -30.05 13.31 -17.77
C PRO A 164 -28.57 13.67 -17.67
N VAL A 165 -27.75 12.70 -17.32
CA VAL A 165 -26.29 12.81 -17.22
C VAL A 165 -25.64 11.82 -18.18
N ARG A 166 -24.72 12.30 -19.00
CA ARG A 166 -23.95 11.44 -19.91
C ARG A 166 -22.71 10.92 -19.17
N CYS A 167 -22.52 9.62 -19.20
CA CYS A 167 -21.44 8.96 -18.46
C CYS A 167 -20.58 8.14 -19.41
N GLU A 168 -19.29 8.41 -19.43
CA GLU A 168 -18.32 7.69 -20.26
C GLU A 168 -17.13 7.26 -19.37
N GLY A 169 -17.17 5.99 -18.95
CA GLY A 169 -16.15 5.44 -18.03
C GLY A 169 -16.15 6.17 -16.68
N ILE A 170 -15.10 6.95 -16.41
CA ILE A 170 -14.91 7.73 -15.18
C ILE A 170 -15.28 9.21 -15.36
N GLN A 171 -15.83 9.60 -16.50
CA GLN A 171 -16.26 10.97 -16.80
C GLN A 171 -17.78 11.08 -16.73
N LEU A 172 -18.22 12.11 -16.02
CA LEU A 172 -19.64 12.50 -15.95
C LEU A 172 -19.80 13.87 -16.60
N GLN A 173 -20.64 13.94 -17.63
CA GLN A 173 -20.98 15.19 -18.31
C GLN A 173 -22.40 15.60 -17.94
N TRP A 174 -22.52 16.74 -17.28
CA TRP A 174 -23.80 17.26 -16.82
C TRP A 174 -23.87 18.76 -17.00
N ARG A 175 -24.87 19.24 -17.72
CA ARG A 175 -25.13 20.67 -18.00
C ARG A 175 -23.89 21.43 -18.50
N GLY A 176 -23.14 20.83 -19.42
CA GLY A 176 -21.94 21.42 -19.99
C GLY A 176 -20.70 21.38 -19.10
N GLN A 177 -20.80 20.85 -17.87
CA GLN A 177 -19.68 20.60 -17.00
C GLN A 177 -19.20 19.15 -17.12
N THR A 178 -17.90 18.96 -17.16
CA THR A 178 -17.28 17.62 -17.14
C THR A 178 -16.64 17.39 -15.79
N VAL A 179 -17.14 16.39 -15.06
CA VAL A 179 -16.59 15.93 -13.79
C VAL A 179 -15.79 14.67 -14.05
N LEU A 180 -14.48 14.75 -13.86
CA LEU A 180 -13.60 13.59 -13.91
C LEU A 180 -13.48 13.01 -12.50
N VAL A 181 -13.79 11.73 -12.35
CA VAL A 181 -13.58 11.02 -11.09
C VAL A 181 -12.10 10.61 -11.03
N ASP A 182 -11.30 11.34 -10.25
CA ASP A 182 -9.86 11.11 -10.10
C ASP A 182 -9.53 9.93 -9.18
N LEU A 183 -8.26 9.46 -9.22
CA LEU A 183 -7.74 8.44 -8.30
C LEU A 183 -7.94 8.77 -6.80
N PRO A 184 -7.72 10.01 -6.31
CA PRO A 184 -8.08 10.39 -4.94
C PRO A 184 -9.57 10.22 -4.63
N CYS A 185 -10.43 10.31 -5.65
CA CYS A 185 -11.88 10.09 -5.58
C CYS A 185 -12.29 8.65 -5.93
N SER A 186 -11.33 7.73 -6.12
CA SER A 186 -11.61 6.31 -6.39
C SER A 186 -12.36 5.59 -5.27
N GLY A 187 -12.36 6.18 -4.07
CA GLY A 187 -12.94 5.58 -2.86
C GLY A 187 -12.01 4.61 -2.15
N THR A 188 -10.80 4.37 -2.63
CA THR A 188 -9.84 3.44 -2.02
C THR A 188 -9.53 3.81 -0.57
N ARG A 189 -9.28 5.10 -0.27
CA ARG A 189 -9.07 5.57 1.11
C ARG A 189 -10.30 5.37 2.00
N GLY A 190 -11.48 5.70 1.49
CA GLY A 190 -12.73 5.49 2.21
C GLY A 190 -12.97 4.01 2.52
N LEU A 191 -12.72 3.14 1.55
CA LEU A 191 -12.79 1.68 1.73
C LEU A 191 -11.81 1.21 2.80
N LEU A 192 -10.53 1.65 2.76
CA LEU A 192 -9.54 1.27 3.76
C LEU A 192 -9.92 1.71 5.17
N LEU A 193 -10.41 2.95 5.34
CA LEU A 193 -10.86 3.46 6.63
C LEU A 193 -12.07 2.68 7.17
N LEU A 194 -13.04 2.33 6.31
CA LEU A 194 -14.19 1.52 6.70
C LEU A 194 -13.81 0.07 7.00
N LEU A 195 -12.87 -0.52 6.26
CA LEU A 195 -12.30 -1.84 6.58
C LEU A 195 -11.54 -1.81 7.91
N LEU A 196 -10.77 -0.77 8.18
CA LEU A 196 -10.07 -0.58 9.44
C LEU A 196 -11.08 -0.51 10.60
N LEU A 197 -12.14 0.29 10.45
CA LEU A 197 -13.24 0.39 11.42
C LEU A 197 -13.91 -0.97 11.63
N PHE A 198 -14.26 -1.69 10.55
CA PHE A 198 -14.85 -3.03 10.62
C PHE A 198 -13.96 -4.01 11.39
N VAL A 199 -12.65 -4.04 11.09
CA VAL A 199 -11.71 -4.94 11.76
C VAL A 199 -11.52 -4.58 13.23
N ALA A 200 -11.46 -3.30 13.57
CA ALA A 200 -11.41 -2.85 14.97
C ALA A 200 -12.68 -3.25 15.74
N LEU A 201 -13.86 -3.06 15.13
CA LEU A 201 -15.13 -3.52 15.70
C LEU A 201 -15.20 -5.04 15.81
N ALA A 202 -14.67 -5.78 14.82
CA ALA A 202 -14.62 -7.24 14.86
C ALA A 202 -13.67 -7.75 15.97
N ALA A 203 -12.56 -7.06 16.22
CA ALA A 203 -11.68 -7.39 17.35
C ALA A 203 -12.40 -7.27 18.70
N LEU A 204 -13.27 -6.28 18.86
CA LEU A 204 -14.05 -6.01 20.06
C LEU A 204 -15.28 -6.92 20.19
N THR A 205 -16.01 -7.15 19.10
CA THR A 205 -17.31 -7.89 19.10
C THR A 205 -17.15 -9.38 18.90
N ARG A 206 -15.99 -9.85 18.42
CA ARG A 206 -15.65 -11.27 18.21
C ARG A 206 -16.72 -12.02 17.40
N PRO A 207 -17.06 -11.56 16.19
CA PRO A 207 -18.15 -12.12 15.42
C PRO A 207 -17.87 -13.57 15.01
N THR A 208 -18.91 -14.37 14.85
CA THR A 208 -18.83 -15.65 14.14
C THR A 208 -18.46 -15.42 12.68
N LEU A 209 -17.92 -16.44 11.99
CA LEU A 209 -17.48 -16.31 10.60
C LEU A 209 -18.61 -15.77 9.68
N GLY A 210 -19.82 -16.32 9.77
CA GLY A 210 -20.95 -15.86 8.95
C GLY A 210 -21.35 -14.40 9.25
N ARG A 211 -21.22 -13.96 10.50
CA ARG A 211 -21.44 -12.57 10.87
C ARG A 211 -20.31 -11.66 10.39
N ALA A 212 -19.06 -12.12 10.45
CA ALA A 212 -17.90 -11.41 9.93
C ALA A 212 -18.01 -11.22 8.40
N CYS A 213 -18.41 -12.26 7.65
CA CYS A 213 -18.65 -12.17 6.21
C CYS A 213 -19.75 -11.14 5.89
N ARG A 214 -20.87 -11.15 6.65
CA ARG A 214 -21.92 -10.12 6.46
C ARG A 214 -21.40 -8.72 6.76
N GLY A 215 -20.60 -8.55 7.82
CA GLY A 215 -19.95 -7.28 8.15
C GLY A 215 -18.99 -6.79 7.05
N ALA A 216 -18.20 -7.69 6.49
CA ALA A 216 -17.28 -7.37 5.38
C ALA A 216 -18.05 -6.95 4.11
N LEU A 217 -19.11 -7.69 3.73
CA LEU A 217 -19.97 -7.33 2.59
C LEU A 217 -20.65 -5.98 2.81
N LEU A 218 -21.16 -5.74 4.02
CA LEU A 218 -21.75 -4.45 4.39
C LEU A 218 -20.72 -3.31 4.28
N THR A 219 -19.46 -3.56 4.67
CA THR A 219 -18.36 -2.59 4.55
C THR A 219 -18.09 -2.23 3.09
N LEU A 220 -18.01 -3.24 2.22
CA LEU A 220 -17.80 -3.03 0.78
C LEU A 220 -18.95 -2.25 0.16
N ALA A 221 -20.20 -2.62 0.47
CA ALA A 221 -21.38 -1.93 -0.02
C ALA A 221 -21.45 -0.47 0.49
N ALA A 222 -21.20 -0.25 1.79
CA ALA A 222 -21.19 1.08 2.40
C ALA A 222 -20.09 1.98 1.83
N ALA A 223 -18.89 1.43 1.59
CA ALA A 223 -17.79 2.15 0.98
C ALA A 223 -18.11 2.60 -0.45
N THR A 224 -18.62 1.68 -1.28
CA THR A 224 -18.98 1.96 -2.66
C THR A 224 -20.11 2.98 -2.74
N LEU A 225 -21.18 2.77 -1.96
CA LEU A 225 -22.33 3.68 -1.92
C LEU A 225 -21.94 5.06 -1.39
N GLY A 226 -21.19 5.11 -0.29
CA GLY A 226 -20.72 6.37 0.31
C GLY A 226 -19.84 7.17 -0.65
N ASN A 227 -18.96 6.51 -1.39
CA ASN A 227 -18.13 7.18 -2.39
C ASN A 227 -18.93 7.64 -3.61
N SER A 228 -19.92 6.84 -4.09
CA SER A 228 -20.84 7.26 -5.16
C SER A 228 -21.62 8.51 -4.74
N LEU A 229 -22.15 8.55 -3.51
CA LEU A 229 -22.86 9.73 -2.99
C LEU A 229 -21.94 10.94 -2.82
N ARG A 230 -20.69 10.75 -2.44
CA ARG A 230 -19.67 11.82 -2.42
C ARG A 230 -19.48 12.42 -3.81
N ILE A 231 -19.34 11.58 -4.84
CA ILE A 231 -19.21 12.03 -6.24
C ILE A 231 -20.47 12.80 -6.67
N VAL A 232 -21.66 12.31 -6.34
CA VAL A 232 -22.93 13.01 -6.59
C VAL A 232 -22.94 14.38 -5.95
N ALA A 233 -22.58 14.48 -4.66
CA ALA A 233 -22.56 15.76 -3.94
C ALA A 233 -21.58 16.76 -4.58
N LEU A 234 -20.39 16.31 -4.97
CA LEU A 234 -19.40 17.14 -5.67
C LEU A 234 -19.90 17.59 -7.05
N ALA A 235 -20.52 16.69 -7.82
CA ALA A 235 -21.08 17.01 -9.13
C ALA A 235 -22.26 18.02 -9.04
N VAL A 236 -23.16 17.82 -8.09
CA VAL A 236 -24.27 18.75 -7.82
C VAL A 236 -23.73 20.12 -7.41
N GLY A 237 -22.79 20.16 -6.49
CA GLY A 237 -22.17 21.40 -6.02
C GLY A 237 -21.45 22.17 -7.15
N LEU A 238 -20.76 21.46 -8.05
CA LEU A 238 -20.09 22.05 -9.19
C LEU A 238 -21.09 22.67 -10.20
N VAL A 239 -22.15 21.95 -10.54
CA VAL A 239 -23.17 22.38 -11.51
C VAL A 239 -24.02 23.54 -10.97
N HIS A 240 -24.23 23.60 -9.64
CA HIS A 240 -25.02 24.65 -8.99
C HIS A 240 -24.14 25.70 -8.29
N ARG A 241 -22.90 25.86 -8.71
CA ARG A 241 -21.93 26.78 -8.10
C ARG A 241 -22.44 28.21 -7.97
N GLU A 242 -23.13 28.71 -8.98
CA GLU A 242 -23.71 30.06 -8.97
C GLU A 242 -24.81 30.20 -7.90
N ALA A 243 -25.68 29.19 -7.77
CA ALA A 243 -26.73 29.17 -6.76
C ALA A 243 -26.16 29.04 -5.32
N LEU A 244 -24.95 28.49 -5.19
CA LEU A 244 -24.21 28.38 -3.93
C LEU A 244 -23.31 29.59 -3.66
N GLY A 245 -23.57 30.74 -4.29
CA GLY A 245 -22.82 31.98 -4.06
C GLY A 245 -21.38 31.94 -4.58
N GLY A 246 -21.09 31.13 -5.60
CA GLY A 246 -19.77 31.00 -6.20
C GLY A 246 -18.81 30.04 -5.50
N VAL A 247 -19.30 29.29 -4.47
CA VAL A 247 -18.48 28.33 -3.72
C VAL A 247 -17.92 27.24 -4.64
N ASP A 248 -16.62 27.04 -4.58
CA ASP A 248 -15.95 25.92 -5.28
C ASP A 248 -15.87 24.70 -4.37
N VAL A 249 -16.79 23.75 -4.58
CA VAL A 249 -16.85 22.49 -3.79
C VAL A 249 -15.67 21.55 -4.03
N LEU A 250 -14.87 21.78 -5.08
CA LEU A 250 -13.67 21.01 -5.34
C LEU A 250 -12.45 21.57 -4.61
N ALA A 251 -12.54 22.81 -4.10
CA ALA A 251 -11.51 23.44 -3.30
C ALA A 251 -11.66 23.06 -1.81
N GLU A 252 -10.52 23.10 -1.10
CA GLU A 252 -10.55 22.99 0.36
C GLU A 252 -11.18 24.26 1.00
N PRO A 253 -11.94 24.12 2.10
CA PRO A 253 -12.16 22.89 2.90
C PRO A 253 -13.36 22.04 2.45
N TRP A 254 -14.14 22.47 1.46
CA TRP A 254 -15.41 21.86 1.06
C TRP A 254 -15.24 20.42 0.57
N HIS A 255 -14.20 20.18 -0.21
CA HIS A 255 -13.89 18.85 -0.72
C HIS A 255 -13.69 17.83 0.41
N SER A 256 -12.89 18.19 1.41
CA SER A 256 -12.64 17.35 2.59
C SER A 256 -13.87 17.19 3.48
N MET A 257 -14.67 18.25 3.67
CA MET A 257 -15.91 18.19 4.46
C MET A 257 -16.93 17.21 3.83
N ILE A 258 -17.18 17.31 2.53
CA ILE A 258 -18.09 16.39 1.81
C ILE A 258 -17.59 14.95 1.94
N GLY A 259 -16.28 14.74 1.81
CA GLY A 259 -15.67 13.43 2.00
C GLY A 259 -15.86 12.87 3.41
N LEU A 260 -15.67 13.69 4.43
CA LEU A 260 -15.84 13.31 5.84
C LEU A 260 -17.31 12.98 6.17
N ILE A 261 -18.26 13.77 5.69
CA ILE A 261 -19.70 13.51 5.85
C ILE A 261 -20.07 12.18 5.19
N ALA A 262 -19.66 11.95 3.94
CA ALA A 262 -19.93 10.71 3.23
C ALA A 262 -19.34 9.49 3.96
N LEU A 263 -18.11 9.58 4.46
CA LEU A 263 -17.46 8.54 5.24
C LEU A 263 -18.18 8.26 6.56
N THR A 264 -18.59 9.31 7.26
CA THR A 264 -19.33 9.20 8.53
C THR A 264 -20.67 8.49 8.32
N LEU A 265 -21.42 8.87 7.29
CA LEU A 265 -22.68 8.21 6.94
C LEU A 265 -22.47 6.74 6.55
N ALA A 266 -21.41 6.45 5.79
CA ALA A 266 -21.04 5.07 5.41
C ALA A 266 -20.59 4.21 6.61
N ALA A 267 -20.12 4.82 7.70
CA ALA A 267 -19.74 4.11 8.92
C ALA A 267 -20.96 3.70 9.79
N LEU A 268 -22.09 4.39 9.69
CA LEU A 268 -23.28 4.12 10.52
C LEU A 268 -23.78 2.67 10.45
N PRO A 269 -23.92 2.03 9.27
CA PRO A 269 -24.33 0.64 9.17
C PRO A 269 -23.40 -0.31 9.92
N LEU A 270 -22.09 -0.03 9.93
CA LEU A 270 -21.08 -0.83 10.64
C LEU A 270 -21.22 -0.70 12.17
N LEU A 271 -21.49 0.49 12.66
CA LEU A 271 -21.75 0.72 14.08
C LEU A 271 -23.03 0.00 14.53
N LEU A 272 -24.08 0.01 13.71
CA LEU A 272 -25.30 -0.74 13.98
C LEU A 272 -25.06 -2.25 13.95
N TRP A 273 -24.28 -2.75 12.97
CA TRP A 273 -23.85 -4.13 12.91
C TRP A 273 -23.07 -4.56 14.16
N ALA A 274 -22.19 -3.71 14.65
CA ALA A 274 -21.41 -3.97 15.86
C ALA A 274 -22.30 -4.03 17.12
N ARG A 275 -23.30 -3.13 17.23
CA ARG A 275 -24.26 -3.12 18.36
C ARG A 275 -25.09 -4.40 18.46
N GLN A 276 -25.56 -4.92 17.33
CA GLN A 276 -26.36 -6.16 17.28
C GLN A 276 -25.65 -7.41 17.77
N GLY A 277 -24.34 -7.36 18.00
CA GLY A 277 -23.52 -8.50 18.35
C GLY A 277 -22.89 -8.47 19.71
N ARG A 278 -23.29 -7.57 20.55
CA ARG A 278 -22.97 -7.69 21.97
C ARG A 278 -23.76 -8.87 22.53
N SER A 279 -23.14 -10.05 22.43
CA SER A 279 -23.59 -11.22 23.20
C SER A 279 -23.41 -10.89 24.66
N ASP A 280 -24.49 -10.99 25.44
CA ASP A 280 -24.45 -10.85 26.89
C ASP A 280 -23.41 -11.83 27.42
N ALA A 281 -22.28 -11.32 27.85
CA ALA A 281 -21.20 -12.13 28.36
C ALA A 281 -21.70 -12.75 29.66
N VAL A 282 -21.91 -14.09 29.65
CA VAL A 282 -22.17 -14.85 30.87
C VAL A 282 -21.16 -14.42 31.94
N PRO A 283 -21.58 -13.97 33.11
CA PRO A 283 -20.70 -13.56 34.18
C PRO A 283 -19.93 -14.79 34.70
N ALA A 284 -18.75 -14.99 34.13
CA ALA A 284 -17.82 -15.96 34.67
C ALA A 284 -17.15 -15.32 35.90
N THR A 285 -17.18 -16.00 37.01
CA THR A 285 -16.45 -15.63 38.25
C THR A 285 -14.99 -15.37 37.91
N PRO A 286 -14.44 -14.18 38.25
CA PRO A 286 -13.06 -13.88 37.93
C PRO A 286 -12.15 -14.84 38.69
N VAL A 287 -11.40 -15.64 37.95
CA VAL A 287 -10.25 -16.37 38.54
C VAL A 287 -9.19 -15.29 38.76
N ASN A 288 -8.95 -14.96 40.02
CA ASN A 288 -8.03 -13.91 40.43
C ASN A 288 -6.57 -14.35 40.20
N THR A 289 -6.17 -14.42 38.94
CA THR A 289 -4.79 -14.57 38.56
C THR A 289 -4.35 -13.21 38.07
N GLY A 290 -3.67 -12.46 38.94
CA GLY A 290 -2.87 -11.30 38.51
C GLY A 290 -2.02 -11.67 37.28
N PHE A 291 -1.49 -10.71 36.59
CA PHE A 291 -0.57 -10.93 35.44
C PHE A 291 0.49 -11.97 35.87
N ASP A 292 0.18 -13.24 35.59
CA ASP A 292 1.00 -14.36 36.06
C ASP A 292 2.21 -14.49 35.15
N LEU A 293 3.14 -13.56 35.35
CA LEU A 293 4.44 -13.55 34.72
C LEU A 293 5.22 -14.85 35.06
N SER A 294 4.86 -15.51 36.17
CA SER A 294 5.56 -16.70 36.65
C SER A 294 5.52 -17.86 35.64
N ARG A 295 4.50 -17.90 34.79
CA ARG A 295 4.34 -18.97 33.79
C ARG A 295 4.99 -18.65 32.43
N LEU A 296 5.21 -17.40 32.06
CA LEU A 296 6.20 -17.02 31.05
C LEU A 296 7.61 -17.34 31.56
N LEU A 297 7.79 -17.29 32.89
CA LEU A 297 9.04 -17.58 33.60
C LEU A 297 9.41 -19.08 33.64
N SER A 298 8.58 -19.99 33.13
CA SER A 298 8.87 -21.44 33.08
C SER A 298 9.79 -21.85 31.91
N ILE A 299 10.28 -20.90 31.13
CA ILE A 299 11.21 -21.19 30.02
C ILE A 299 12.59 -21.50 30.61
N LYS A 300 13.08 -22.72 30.31
CA LYS A 300 14.40 -23.12 30.79
C LYS A 300 15.48 -22.13 30.33
N PRO A 301 16.40 -21.68 31.21
CA PRO A 301 17.44 -20.71 30.86
C PRO A 301 18.21 -21.06 29.59
N PHE A 302 18.57 -22.33 29.44
CA PHE A 302 19.27 -22.82 28.25
C PHE A 302 18.46 -22.61 26.95
N ALA A 303 17.15 -22.86 26.95
CA ALA A 303 16.31 -22.67 25.76
C ALA A 303 16.18 -21.18 25.37
N GLY A 304 16.07 -20.29 26.37
CA GLY A 304 16.04 -18.86 26.12
C GLY A 304 17.37 -18.33 25.57
N LEU A 305 18.49 -18.77 26.14
CA LEU A 305 19.82 -18.36 25.68
C LEU A 305 20.13 -18.92 24.28
N ALA A 306 19.77 -20.18 24.00
CA ALA A 306 19.94 -20.76 22.68
C ALA A 306 19.11 -20.01 21.62
N PHE A 307 17.88 -19.62 21.96
CA PHE A 307 17.05 -18.80 21.10
C PHE A 307 17.68 -17.41 20.86
N LEU A 308 18.16 -16.74 21.92
CA LEU A 308 18.83 -15.44 21.79
C LEU A 308 20.09 -15.54 20.91
N ALA A 309 20.90 -16.59 21.10
CA ALA A 309 22.09 -16.82 20.28
C ALA A 309 21.72 -17.04 18.81
N ALA A 310 20.67 -17.82 18.53
CA ALA A 310 20.13 -18.01 17.18
C ALA A 310 19.67 -16.68 16.56
N CYS A 311 18.90 -15.88 17.30
CA CYS A 311 18.44 -14.57 16.86
C CYS A 311 19.61 -13.61 16.57
N SER A 312 20.62 -13.59 17.44
CA SER A 312 21.83 -12.78 17.24
C SER A 312 22.60 -13.20 15.99
N GLY A 313 22.72 -14.51 15.76
CA GLY A 313 23.31 -15.07 14.53
C GLY A 313 22.53 -14.66 13.28
N ILE A 314 21.19 -14.69 13.32
CA ILE A 314 20.33 -14.27 12.22
C ILE A 314 20.56 -12.80 11.86
N VAL A 315 20.57 -11.93 12.87
CA VAL A 315 20.74 -10.47 12.67
C VAL A 315 22.15 -10.15 12.16
N ALA A 316 23.14 -10.93 12.54
CA ALA A 316 24.53 -10.76 12.08
C ALA A 316 24.78 -11.25 10.65
N LEU A 317 23.87 -12.08 10.06
CA LEU A 317 24.04 -12.58 8.71
C LEU A 317 23.83 -11.46 7.68
N PRO A 318 24.75 -11.30 6.71
CA PRO A 318 24.57 -10.31 5.65
C PRO A 318 23.36 -10.68 4.77
N PRO A 319 22.56 -9.70 4.36
CA PRO A 319 21.47 -9.94 3.42
C PRO A 319 22.00 -10.42 2.07
N GLN A 320 21.31 -11.37 1.46
CA GLN A 320 21.55 -11.84 0.09
C GLN A 320 20.24 -11.70 -0.70
N PRO A 321 19.94 -10.52 -1.23
CA PRO A 321 18.71 -10.27 -1.95
C PRO A 321 18.57 -11.22 -3.14
N LEU A 322 17.40 -11.86 -3.31
CA LEU A 322 17.10 -12.72 -4.47
C LEU A 322 16.85 -11.89 -5.73
N ASP A 323 16.41 -10.67 -5.59
CA ASP A 323 16.06 -9.75 -6.66
C ASP A 323 17.23 -8.82 -7.06
N VAL A 324 18.47 -9.33 -6.94
CA VAL A 324 19.64 -8.64 -7.48
C VAL A 324 19.66 -8.84 -8.99
N ALA A 325 19.60 -7.74 -9.72
CA ALA A 325 19.75 -7.76 -11.16
C ALA A 325 21.17 -8.18 -11.55
N ARG A 326 21.29 -8.81 -12.73
CA ARG A 326 22.60 -8.92 -13.35
C ARG A 326 23.12 -7.49 -13.62
N PRO A 327 24.40 -7.16 -13.32
CA PRO A 327 24.92 -5.83 -13.56
C PRO A 327 24.61 -5.37 -15.00
N GLN A 328 23.88 -4.29 -15.12
CA GLN A 328 23.52 -3.69 -16.39
C GLN A 328 24.36 -2.42 -16.57
N PRO A 329 25.00 -2.22 -17.74
CA PRO A 329 25.58 -0.93 -18.05
C PRO A 329 24.50 0.15 -18.10
N ALA A 330 24.86 1.40 -17.82
CA ALA A 330 23.94 2.50 -18.01
C ALA A 330 23.45 2.51 -19.49
N PRO A 331 22.14 2.63 -19.72
CA PRO A 331 21.59 2.69 -21.07
C PRO A 331 22.25 3.81 -21.86
N ARG A 332 22.68 3.53 -23.10
CA ARG A 332 23.18 4.55 -23.99
C ARG A 332 22.02 5.38 -24.53
N LEU A 333 22.00 6.64 -24.20
CA LEU A 333 21.00 7.56 -24.74
C LEU A 333 21.47 8.08 -26.11
N PRO A 334 20.54 8.29 -27.08
CA PRO A 334 20.86 8.84 -28.38
C PRO A 334 21.50 10.22 -28.27
N GLY A 335 22.48 10.53 -29.11
CA GLY A 335 23.10 11.87 -29.18
C GLY A 335 22.12 12.96 -29.66
N TYR A 336 21.11 12.54 -30.43
CA TYR A 336 20.02 13.39 -30.93
C TYR A 336 18.69 12.64 -30.86
N ILE A 337 17.63 13.34 -30.52
CA ILE A 337 16.26 12.91 -30.70
C ILE A 337 15.53 14.00 -31.49
N ALA A 338 15.00 13.65 -32.67
CA ALA A 338 14.54 14.63 -33.67
C ALA A 338 15.64 15.69 -33.93
N VAL A 339 15.35 16.95 -33.70
CA VAL A 339 16.27 18.07 -33.90
C VAL A 339 17.06 18.47 -32.66
N PHE A 340 16.81 17.82 -31.53
CA PHE A 340 17.39 18.20 -30.25
C PHE A 340 18.63 17.34 -29.91
N ALA A 341 19.74 18.02 -29.63
CA ALA A 341 20.95 17.37 -29.12
C ALA A 341 20.78 16.96 -27.67
N ALA A 342 21.38 15.82 -27.31
CA ALA A 342 21.41 15.36 -25.95
C ALA A 342 22.25 16.25 -25.03
N GLN A 343 21.67 16.65 -23.93
CA GLN A 343 22.36 17.27 -22.80
C GLN A 343 22.36 16.24 -21.64
N PRO A 344 23.47 15.52 -21.42
CA PRO A 344 23.54 14.52 -20.37
C PRO A 344 23.19 15.10 -19.01
N GLY A 345 22.23 14.47 -18.31
CA GLY A 345 21.82 14.84 -16.96
C GLY A 345 22.40 13.87 -15.93
N ALA A 346 22.88 14.39 -14.80
CA ALA A 346 23.26 13.55 -13.69
C ALA A 346 22.00 13.01 -12.98
N LEU A 347 22.05 11.73 -12.59
CA LEU A 347 21.05 11.17 -11.66
C LEU A 347 21.28 11.81 -10.29
N THR A 348 20.20 12.15 -9.58
CA THR A 348 20.28 12.51 -8.15
C THR A 348 20.89 11.38 -7.34
N ALA A 349 21.39 11.66 -6.14
CA ALA A 349 21.92 10.62 -5.27
C ALA A 349 20.87 9.53 -4.96
N GLN A 350 19.63 9.94 -4.75
CA GLN A 350 18.52 9.03 -4.49
C GLN A 350 18.17 8.18 -5.72
N GLU A 351 18.09 8.77 -6.92
CA GLU A 351 17.84 8.03 -8.17
C GLU A 351 18.97 7.04 -8.46
N ARG A 352 20.21 7.44 -8.24
CA ARG A 352 21.37 6.57 -8.42
C ARG A 352 21.31 5.38 -7.47
N ASP A 353 21.10 5.62 -6.16
CA ASP A 353 20.99 4.53 -5.19
C ASP A 353 19.85 3.59 -5.55
N TYR A 354 18.69 4.12 -5.94
CA TYR A 354 17.52 3.33 -6.26
C TYR A 354 17.68 2.51 -7.55
N PHE A 355 18.13 3.13 -8.64
CA PHE A 355 18.17 2.48 -9.95
C PHE A 355 19.40 1.65 -10.21
N THR A 356 20.54 1.96 -9.59
CA THR A 356 21.81 1.28 -9.90
C THR A 356 22.28 0.34 -8.81
N ARG A 357 21.83 0.51 -7.58
CA ARG A 357 22.08 -0.44 -6.51
C ARG A 357 21.48 -1.79 -6.88
N TYR A 358 22.22 -2.86 -6.67
CA TYR A 358 21.83 -4.23 -6.99
C TYR A 358 21.69 -4.53 -8.51
N GLY A 359 22.46 -3.85 -9.35
CA GLY A 359 22.70 -4.25 -10.73
C GLY A 359 21.80 -3.61 -11.81
N GLY A 360 20.93 -2.67 -11.43
CA GLY A 360 20.21 -1.89 -12.44
C GLY A 360 21.09 -0.86 -13.15
N GLY A 361 20.71 -0.45 -14.35
CA GLY A 361 21.34 0.62 -15.12
C GLY A 361 20.34 1.75 -15.38
N ALA A 362 20.76 3.02 -15.23
CA ALA A 362 19.92 4.17 -15.54
C ALA A 362 20.71 5.28 -16.21
N ALA A 363 20.06 6.01 -17.11
CA ALA A 363 20.62 7.19 -17.76
C ALA A 363 19.53 8.25 -17.96
N ARG A 364 19.94 9.52 -17.80
CA ARG A 364 19.07 10.70 -17.97
C ARG A 364 19.73 11.70 -18.94
N ALA A 365 18.91 12.30 -19.78
CA ALA A 365 19.34 13.43 -20.61
C ALA A 365 18.17 14.38 -20.86
N ALA A 366 18.49 15.65 -21.15
CA ALA A 366 17.55 16.61 -21.67
C ALA A 366 17.75 16.74 -23.19
N TYR A 367 16.64 17.00 -23.90
CA TYR A 367 16.57 17.19 -25.34
C TYR A 367 15.73 18.45 -25.62
N GLY A 368 16.38 19.61 -25.65
CA GLY A 368 15.65 20.89 -25.68
C GLY A 368 14.74 21.03 -24.45
N PRO A 369 13.41 21.21 -24.63
CA PRO A 369 12.46 21.31 -23.51
C PRO A 369 12.10 19.96 -22.88
N TYR A 370 12.50 18.83 -23.48
CA TYR A 370 12.10 17.50 -23.07
C TYR A 370 13.16 16.83 -22.19
N GLY A 371 12.68 16.00 -21.25
CA GLY A 371 13.52 15.11 -20.46
C GLY A 371 13.28 13.64 -20.81
N LEU A 372 14.34 12.84 -20.77
CA LEU A 372 14.30 11.41 -20.93
C LEU A 372 15.06 10.73 -19.81
N LEU A 373 14.41 9.78 -19.13
CA LEU A 373 15.02 8.86 -18.18
C LEU A 373 14.76 7.43 -18.66
N VAL A 374 15.82 6.64 -18.82
CA VAL A 374 15.75 5.24 -19.17
C VAL A 374 16.39 4.42 -18.05
N VAL A 375 15.65 3.45 -17.54
CA VAL A 375 16.13 2.47 -16.57
C VAL A 375 16.09 1.09 -17.22
N SER A 376 17.17 0.31 -17.09
CA SER A 376 17.28 -1.06 -17.60
C SER A 376 17.59 -2.03 -16.47
N THR A 377 16.87 -3.14 -16.37
CA THR A 377 17.03 -4.08 -15.27
C THR A 377 16.56 -5.49 -15.61
N THR A 378 17.21 -6.49 -15.02
CA THR A 378 16.74 -7.89 -14.97
C THR A 378 15.98 -8.21 -13.68
N ALA A 379 15.79 -7.21 -12.80
CA ALA A 379 14.99 -7.32 -11.58
C ALA A 379 13.92 -6.19 -11.50
N PRO A 380 12.86 -6.24 -12.32
CA PRO A 380 11.80 -5.24 -12.37
C PRO A 380 11.15 -4.96 -11.01
N LEU A 381 10.96 -5.99 -10.18
CA LEU A 381 10.40 -5.84 -8.85
C LEU A 381 11.17 -4.84 -7.97
N ARG A 382 12.49 -4.73 -8.18
CA ARG A 382 13.37 -3.85 -7.41
C ARG A 382 13.51 -2.45 -8.02
N HIS A 383 13.69 -2.37 -9.33
CA HIS A 383 14.11 -1.15 -9.98
C HIS A 383 13.02 -0.40 -10.74
N LEU A 384 11.92 -1.09 -11.11
CA LEU A 384 10.81 -0.42 -11.78
C LEU A 384 9.76 0.04 -10.78
N HIS A 385 9.32 1.26 -10.94
CA HIS A 385 8.25 1.87 -10.13
C HIS A 385 7.46 2.87 -10.97
N ALA A 386 6.32 3.26 -10.46
CA ALA A 386 5.53 4.31 -11.10
C ALA A 386 6.14 5.71 -10.79
N PRO A 387 6.03 6.67 -11.71
CA PRO A 387 6.57 8.02 -11.53
C PRO A 387 6.15 8.71 -10.23
N GLU A 388 4.95 8.41 -9.72
CA GLU A 388 4.47 8.97 -8.46
C GLU A 388 5.43 8.72 -7.30
N GLU A 389 6.09 7.59 -7.27
CA GLU A 389 6.97 7.23 -6.15
C GLU A 389 8.21 8.10 -6.10
N CYS A 390 8.90 8.22 -7.25
CA CYS A 390 10.12 9.03 -7.32
C CYS A 390 9.83 10.51 -7.23
N LEU A 391 8.83 10.98 -7.99
CA LEU A 391 8.55 12.40 -8.10
C LEU A 391 7.99 12.95 -6.78
N THR A 392 7.12 12.19 -6.10
CA THR A 392 6.64 12.58 -4.77
C THR A 392 7.78 12.59 -3.75
N GLY A 393 8.68 11.58 -3.80
CA GLY A 393 9.89 11.56 -2.99
C GLY A 393 10.84 12.74 -3.26
N ALA A 394 10.80 13.29 -4.48
CA ALA A 394 11.53 14.52 -4.86
C ALA A 394 10.76 15.82 -4.55
N GLY A 395 9.62 15.76 -3.85
CA GLY A 395 8.81 16.90 -3.46
C GLY A 395 7.84 17.42 -4.51
N HIS A 396 7.61 16.65 -5.58
CA HIS A 396 6.62 17.01 -6.58
C HIS A 396 5.20 16.64 -6.13
N ALA A 397 4.22 17.45 -6.49
CA ALA A 397 2.80 17.06 -6.45
C ALA A 397 2.47 16.31 -7.75
N VAL A 398 2.14 15.03 -7.66
CA VAL A 398 1.94 14.17 -8.83
C VAL A 398 0.50 13.67 -8.89
N ARG A 399 -0.09 13.75 -10.09
CA ARG A 399 -1.44 13.27 -10.36
C ARG A 399 -1.44 12.37 -11.59
N TYR A 400 -1.94 11.16 -11.44
CA TYR A 400 -2.18 10.25 -12.56
C TYR A 400 -3.40 10.71 -13.37
N LEU A 401 -3.27 10.77 -14.69
CA LEU A 401 -4.33 11.22 -15.59
C LEU A 401 -4.98 10.10 -16.41
N GLY A 402 -4.39 8.91 -16.39
CA GLY A 402 -4.86 7.78 -17.18
C GLY A 402 -3.81 7.28 -18.17
N GLN A 403 -4.27 6.57 -19.18
CA GLN A 403 -3.43 6.07 -20.27
C GLN A 403 -3.73 6.87 -21.55
N THR A 404 -2.69 7.16 -22.33
CA THR A 404 -2.90 7.69 -23.66
C THR A 404 -3.08 6.57 -24.67
N GLY A 405 -4.06 6.73 -25.58
CA GLY A 405 -4.23 5.91 -26.77
C GLY A 405 -3.42 6.41 -27.97
N GLY A 406 -2.48 7.34 -27.73
CA GLY A 406 -1.59 7.89 -28.76
C GLY A 406 -0.67 6.86 -29.40
N PRO A 407 0.22 7.27 -30.33
CA PRO A 407 1.08 6.34 -31.09
C PRO A 407 2.00 5.51 -30.18
N ILE A 408 2.34 6.00 -28.98
CA ILE A 408 3.06 5.24 -27.94
C ILE A 408 2.17 5.12 -26.71
N PRO A 409 1.58 3.93 -26.45
CA PRO A 409 0.77 3.74 -25.25
C PRO A 409 1.58 4.03 -23.98
N SER A 410 1.06 4.91 -23.15
CA SER A 410 1.79 5.42 -21.98
C SER A 410 0.84 5.71 -20.84
N ALA A 411 1.27 5.48 -19.61
CA ALA A 411 0.66 6.09 -18.44
C ALA A 411 1.06 7.57 -18.39
N VAL A 412 0.09 8.44 -18.17
CA VAL A 412 0.25 9.90 -18.19
C VAL A 412 0.05 10.46 -16.79
N TYR A 413 0.98 11.33 -16.39
CA TYR A 413 0.96 12.02 -15.10
C TYR A 413 1.13 13.52 -15.31
N ARG A 414 0.44 14.28 -14.47
CA ARG A 414 0.73 15.71 -14.26
C ARG A 414 1.59 15.83 -13.02
N SER A 415 2.73 16.45 -13.12
CA SER A 415 3.67 16.66 -12.02
C SER A 415 3.91 18.15 -11.84
N THR A 416 3.76 18.66 -10.62
CA THR A 416 4.12 20.04 -10.26
C THR A 416 5.34 19.98 -9.37
N ASP A 417 6.43 20.62 -9.79
CA ASP A 417 7.67 20.66 -9.01
C ASP A 417 7.57 21.64 -7.83
N PRO A 418 8.51 21.63 -6.88
CA PRO A 418 8.50 22.54 -5.74
C PRO A 418 8.57 24.04 -6.12
N GLN A 419 8.97 24.36 -7.36
CA GLN A 419 9.02 25.71 -7.91
C GLN A 419 7.70 26.11 -8.62
N GLY A 420 6.69 25.24 -8.59
CA GLY A 420 5.38 25.48 -9.20
C GLY A 420 5.31 25.22 -10.71
N ARG A 421 6.39 24.75 -11.35
CA ARG A 421 6.36 24.41 -12.78
C ARG A 421 5.63 23.10 -12.98
N VAL A 422 4.83 23.05 -14.03
CA VAL A 422 3.98 21.89 -14.34
C VAL A 422 4.55 21.08 -15.49
N TRP A 423 4.63 19.76 -15.31
CA TRP A 423 5.21 18.84 -16.26
C TRP A 423 4.21 17.74 -16.63
N ARG A 424 4.23 17.34 -17.88
CA ARG A 424 3.62 16.09 -18.37
C ARG A 424 4.68 15.01 -18.30
N VAL A 425 4.39 13.95 -17.57
CA VAL A 425 5.27 12.78 -17.48
C VAL A 425 4.55 11.59 -18.09
N THR A 426 5.19 10.95 -19.08
CA THR A 426 4.68 9.73 -19.71
C THR A 426 5.64 8.58 -19.45
N VAL A 427 5.12 7.40 -19.16
CA VAL A 427 5.93 6.20 -18.90
C VAL A 427 5.40 4.99 -19.65
N THR A 428 6.33 4.20 -20.19
CA THR A 428 6.07 2.89 -20.79
C THR A 428 7.15 1.92 -20.33
N TYR A 429 6.76 0.70 -20.02
CA TYR A 429 7.67 -0.40 -19.69
C TYR A 429 7.76 -1.36 -20.85
N VAL A 430 8.98 -1.74 -21.24
CA VAL A 430 9.24 -2.57 -22.42
C VAL A 430 10.22 -3.67 -22.08
N SER A 431 9.91 -4.92 -22.43
CA SER A 431 10.83 -6.04 -22.29
C SER A 431 11.73 -6.21 -23.54
N GLU A 432 12.87 -6.86 -23.38
CA GLU A 432 13.72 -7.26 -24.51
C GLU A 432 13.03 -8.22 -25.49
N ARG A 433 11.90 -8.83 -25.08
CA ARG A 433 11.07 -9.72 -25.92
C ARG A 433 10.04 -8.98 -26.75
N GLY A 434 10.01 -7.63 -26.67
CA GLY A 434 9.02 -6.82 -27.37
C GLY A 434 7.67 -6.67 -26.67
N GLU A 435 7.52 -7.23 -25.46
CA GLU A 435 6.34 -6.99 -24.65
C GLU A 435 6.38 -5.56 -24.09
N TRP A 436 5.25 -4.91 -24.03
CA TRP A 436 5.13 -3.58 -23.44
C TRP A 436 3.90 -3.49 -22.53
N THR A 437 3.96 -2.58 -21.59
CA THR A 437 2.84 -2.24 -20.70
C THR A 437 3.00 -0.83 -20.15
N THR A 438 1.90 -0.23 -19.72
CA THR A 438 1.85 1.06 -19.03
C THR A 438 1.82 0.89 -17.51
N HIS A 439 1.70 -0.36 -17.02
CA HIS A 439 1.59 -0.68 -15.60
C HIS A 439 2.82 -1.43 -15.08
N VAL A 440 3.46 -0.86 -14.06
CA VAL A 440 4.62 -1.51 -13.44
C VAL A 440 4.28 -2.89 -12.84
N ALA A 441 3.09 -3.04 -12.25
CA ALA A 441 2.66 -4.32 -11.69
C ALA A 441 2.56 -5.42 -12.76
N GLU A 442 2.11 -5.08 -13.96
CA GLU A 442 2.04 -6.00 -15.09
C GLU A 442 3.43 -6.35 -15.61
N ALA A 443 4.35 -5.39 -15.69
CA ALA A 443 5.74 -5.66 -16.05
C ALA A 443 6.39 -6.65 -15.07
N VAL A 444 6.18 -6.45 -13.77
CA VAL A 444 6.65 -7.36 -12.71
C VAL A 444 5.99 -8.72 -12.84
N TRP A 445 4.68 -8.78 -13.08
CA TRP A 445 3.97 -10.06 -13.25
C TRP A 445 4.47 -10.87 -14.44
N ARG A 446 4.66 -10.24 -15.60
CA ARG A 446 5.22 -10.88 -16.79
C ARG A 446 6.66 -11.33 -16.57
N TRP A 447 7.45 -10.53 -15.86
CA TRP A 447 8.80 -10.93 -15.47
C TRP A 447 8.81 -12.14 -14.53
N LEU A 448 7.90 -12.25 -13.58
CA LEU A 448 7.76 -13.43 -12.71
C LEU A 448 7.47 -14.71 -13.50
N GLN A 449 6.78 -14.60 -14.63
CA GLN A 449 6.51 -15.72 -15.54
C GLN A 449 7.73 -16.07 -16.41
N ALA A 450 8.65 -15.11 -16.63
CA ALA A 450 9.86 -15.28 -17.43
C ALA A 450 11.07 -14.61 -16.75
N PRO A 451 11.54 -15.17 -15.60
CA PRO A 451 12.65 -14.60 -14.84
C PRO A 451 13.92 -14.44 -15.69
N GLY A 452 14.66 -13.35 -15.45
CA GLY A 452 15.90 -13.04 -16.16
C GLY A 452 15.70 -12.23 -17.45
N THR A 453 14.46 -11.98 -17.89
CA THR A 453 14.16 -11.07 -18.99
C THR A 453 14.53 -9.63 -18.59
N THR A 454 15.22 -8.92 -19.46
CA THR A 454 15.53 -7.49 -19.25
C THR A 454 14.31 -6.64 -19.55
N TRP A 455 13.99 -5.75 -18.63
CA TRP A 455 12.94 -4.75 -18.78
C TRP A 455 13.53 -3.35 -18.77
N ARG A 456 12.93 -2.45 -19.54
CA ARG A 456 13.27 -1.02 -19.58
C ARG A 456 12.07 -0.19 -19.19
N MET A 457 12.28 0.77 -18.30
CA MET A 457 11.33 1.87 -18.05
C MET A 457 11.77 3.06 -18.90
N ILE A 458 10.87 3.61 -19.67
CA ILE A 458 11.11 4.76 -20.53
C ILE A 458 10.19 5.87 -20.05
N GLN A 459 10.75 6.82 -19.30
CA GLN A 459 10.04 7.97 -18.78
C GLN A 459 10.41 9.21 -19.58
N ARG A 460 9.42 9.89 -20.15
CA ARG A 460 9.54 11.10 -20.92
C ARG A 460 8.85 12.23 -20.18
N ILE A 461 9.46 13.39 -20.21
CA ILE A 461 9.02 14.56 -19.45
C ILE A 461 8.93 15.74 -20.43
N ALA A 462 7.81 16.42 -20.46
CA ALA A 462 7.58 17.61 -21.28
C ALA A 462 6.95 18.73 -20.43
N PRO A 463 7.24 20.02 -20.67
CA PRO A 463 6.48 21.10 -20.08
C PRO A 463 4.99 20.96 -20.39
N TRP A 464 4.14 21.26 -19.40
CA TRP A 464 2.69 21.10 -19.53
C TRP A 464 2.06 22.00 -20.59
N GLU A 465 2.67 23.16 -20.82
CA GLU A 465 2.23 24.19 -21.75
C GLU A 465 2.43 23.79 -23.22
N LEU A 466 3.27 22.79 -23.48
CA LEU A 466 3.49 22.34 -24.86
C LEU A 466 2.24 21.61 -25.38
N PRO A 467 1.92 21.75 -26.68
CA PRO A 467 0.85 21.00 -27.32
C PRO A 467 1.03 19.50 -27.12
N VAL A 468 -0.08 18.79 -26.90
CA VAL A 468 -0.06 17.33 -26.70
C VAL A 468 0.61 16.62 -27.87
N GLU A 469 0.32 17.05 -29.10
CA GLU A 469 0.91 16.52 -30.33
C GLU A 469 2.45 16.67 -30.38
N ALA A 470 2.98 17.77 -29.86
CA ALA A 470 4.43 17.96 -29.77
C ALA A 470 5.10 16.98 -28.82
N ALA A 471 4.45 16.70 -27.69
CA ALA A 471 4.91 15.69 -26.73
C ALA A 471 4.80 14.27 -27.32
N GLU A 472 3.71 13.94 -28.02
CA GLU A 472 3.52 12.66 -28.69
C GLU A 472 4.52 12.44 -29.83
N ASN A 473 4.82 13.48 -30.62
CA ASN A 473 5.84 13.42 -31.65
C ASN A 473 7.23 13.16 -31.06
N PHE A 474 7.54 13.79 -29.91
CA PHE A 474 8.77 13.49 -29.19
C PHE A 474 8.78 12.04 -28.68
N ASP A 475 7.67 11.54 -28.14
CA ASP A 475 7.54 10.14 -27.68
C ASP A 475 7.84 9.16 -28.82
N VAL A 476 7.32 9.39 -30.02
CA VAL A 476 7.60 8.58 -31.22
C VAL A 476 9.08 8.68 -31.63
N ALA A 477 9.66 9.87 -31.56
CA ALA A 477 11.07 10.06 -31.88
C ALA A 477 11.99 9.31 -30.89
N VAL A 478 11.67 9.37 -29.58
CA VAL A 478 12.35 8.58 -28.54
C VAL A 478 12.27 7.08 -28.83
N TRP A 479 11.07 6.58 -29.18
CA TRP A 479 10.84 5.17 -29.46
C TRP A 479 11.73 4.65 -30.59
N ARG A 480 11.81 5.42 -31.67
CA ARG A 480 12.67 5.10 -32.80
C ARG A 480 14.16 5.21 -32.47
N ALA A 481 14.55 6.28 -31.77
CA ALA A 481 15.95 6.53 -31.45
C ALA A 481 16.55 5.53 -30.44
N LEU A 482 15.71 4.90 -29.61
CA LEU A 482 16.09 3.83 -28.69
C LEU A 482 16.01 2.43 -29.32
N ASP A 483 15.67 2.33 -30.61
CA ASP A 483 15.50 1.06 -31.34
C ASP A 483 14.59 0.08 -30.58
N LEU A 484 13.43 0.59 -30.14
CA LEU A 484 12.47 -0.22 -29.39
C LEU A 484 11.59 -1.05 -30.34
N PRO A 485 11.11 -2.21 -29.87
CA PRO A 485 10.27 -3.08 -30.69
C PRO A 485 9.09 -2.32 -31.29
N PRO A 486 8.69 -2.66 -32.54
CA PRO A 486 7.54 -2.03 -33.17
C PRO A 486 6.30 -2.30 -32.32
N LEU A 487 5.54 -1.26 -32.03
CA LEU A 487 4.24 -1.42 -31.39
C LEU A 487 3.28 -2.07 -32.38
N PRO A 488 2.42 -2.98 -31.94
CA PRO A 488 1.36 -3.48 -32.81
C PRO A 488 0.54 -2.27 -33.29
N SER A 489 0.22 -2.26 -34.58
CA SER A 489 -0.68 -1.25 -35.16
C SER A 489 -1.92 -1.10 -34.26
N PRO A 490 -2.51 0.09 -34.11
CA PRO A 490 -3.65 0.33 -33.24
C PRO A 490 -4.92 -0.40 -33.77
N THR A 491 -4.91 -1.70 -33.72
CA THR A 491 -6.08 -2.53 -33.91
C THR A 491 -6.65 -2.79 -32.53
N HIS A 492 -7.66 -2.05 -32.16
CA HIS A 492 -8.50 -2.14 -30.97
C HIS A 492 -7.76 -2.31 -29.63
N PRO A 493 -8.14 -1.57 -28.58
CA PRO A 493 -7.69 -1.90 -27.25
C PRO A 493 -8.13 -3.33 -26.97
N GLN A 494 -7.18 -4.27 -26.93
CA GLN A 494 -7.48 -5.61 -26.44
C GLN A 494 -7.92 -5.44 -24.98
N PRO A 495 -9.18 -5.75 -24.66
CA PRO A 495 -9.57 -5.85 -23.26
C PRO A 495 -8.68 -6.94 -22.66
N LEU A 496 -8.01 -6.64 -21.56
CA LEU A 496 -7.33 -7.62 -20.74
C LEU A 496 -8.25 -8.83 -20.57
N PRO A 497 -7.77 -10.06 -20.81
CA PRO A 497 -8.55 -11.22 -20.47
C PRO A 497 -8.71 -11.24 -18.95
N VAL A 498 -9.85 -10.78 -18.48
CA VAL A 498 -10.32 -11.04 -17.13
C VAL A 498 -10.61 -12.54 -17.11
N LYS A 499 -9.60 -13.34 -16.75
CA LYS A 499 -9.85 -14.66 -16.21
C LYS A 499 -9.97 -14.48 -14.70
N LEU A 500 -11.20 -14.70 -14.26
CA LEU A 500 -11.63 -14.85 -12.88
C LEU A 500 -10.71 -15.77 -12.08
#